data_952178ad69b0da4414e139a7b4a7d9fb
#
_entry.id   952178ad69b0da4414e139a7b4a7d9fb
#
_cell.length_a   1.000
_cell.length_b   1.000
_cell.length_c   1.000
_cell.angle_alpha   90.00
_cell.angle_beta   90.00
_cell.angle_gamma   90.00
#
_symmetry.space_group_name_H-M   'P 1'
#
loop_
_entity.id
_entity.type
_entity.pdbx_description
1 polymer ?
#
loop_
_entity_poly.entity_id
_entity_poly.type
_entity_poly.pdbx_seq_one_letter_code
_entity_poly.pdbx_strand_id
1 'polypeptide(L)'
;MDQLHSLFTELLGLESPFHLGLIEKDLREGQISSMTFTIEIDKDYRPSRFHNIHSYYEKTWQHLSLFQYPSFIKARLPVFMDKRNGKTEVIEIPWARKGSGFTLLFEEQVLALLRLCNCKTTTANFFNIYPQRVQTIYDCYTKSLYEQRSPEVARKVGVDETSTKKGHDYITLFVNLENGQILDIQDGKSSDTIKNYAEELRILGKSIDTVEEFSLDMSPAFISGVKRNFSRARMTYDRFHVVRLIGRYFKPLYRSKKIDHELLDYHLKDFDQLWTQLNCENAAAFLCYWKDRTKELFKMNRLCKSINKHFMGIVNFVESKVTNGLLEGMNSKIQFIKRAARGYRYTENFKRMILFAFGAL
;
A
#
# COMPACT_ATOMS: atom_id res chain seq x y z
N MET A 1 25.83 -27.96 -29.49
CA MET A 1 25.72 -26.81 -28.58
C MET A 1 26.03 -27.32 -27.17
N ASP A 2 26.91 -26.69 -26.45
CA ASP A 2 27.28 -27.10 -25.08
C ASP A 2 26.02 -27.06 -24.20
N GLN A 3 25.81 -28.07 -23.35
CA GLN A 3 24.65 -28.15 -22.43
C GLN A 3 24.53 -26.86 -21.57
N LEU A 4 25.65 -26.24 -21.27
CA LEU A 4 25.68 -24.97 -20.52
C LEU A 4 25.06 -23.80 -21.30
N HIS A 5 25.34 -23.70 -22.60
CA HIS A 5 24.74 -22.67 -23.47
C HIS A 5 23.23 -22.84 -23.59
N SER A 6 22.74 -24.08 -23.75
CA SER A 6 21.31 -24.37 -23.78
C SER A 6 20.63 -23.95 -22.49
N LEU A 7 21.20 -24.33 -21.33
CA LEU A 7 20.67 -23.98 -20.04
C LEU A 7 20.56 -22.45 -19.83
N PHE A 8 21.62 -21.70 -20.14
CA PHE A 8 21.57 -20.24 -20.00
C PHE A 8 20.64 -19.55 -20.98
N THR A 9 20.50 -20.08 -22.21
CA THR A 9 19.53 -19.59 -23.17
C THR A 9 18.10 -19.71 -22.63
N GLU A 10 17.77 -20.87 -22.03
CA GLU A 10 16.46 -21.10 -21.38
C GLU A 10 16.26 -20.21 -20.15
N LEU A 11 17.26 -20.11 -19.27
CA LEU A 11 17.19 -19.30 -18.06
C LEU A 11 17.04 -17.79 -18.37
N LEU A 12 17.62 -17.32 -19.47
CA LEU A 12 17.49 -15.94 -19.93
C LEU A 12 16.22 -15.71 -20.76
N GLY A 13 15.45 -16.77 -21.04
CA GLY A 13 14.21 -16.68 -21.82
C GLY A 13 14.45 -16.18 -23.26
N LEU A 14 15.56 -16.58 -23.87
CA LEU A 14 15.93 -16.13 -25.21
C LEU A 14 15.24 -16.99 -26.27
N GLU A 15 14.52 -16.32 -27.17
CA GLU A 15 13.89 -16.93 -28.34
C GLU A 15 14.43 -16.26 -29.61
N SER A 16 14.31 -16.95 -30.76
CA SER A 16 14.68 -16.36 -32.05
C SER A 16 14.05 -14.96 -32.26
N PRO A 17 14.81 -13.99 -32.71
CA PRO A 17 16.12 -14.07 -33.34
C PRO A 17 17.31 -13.93 -32.37
N PHE A 18 17.11 -14.05 -31.07
CA PHE A 18 18.13 -13.85 -30.04
C PHE A 18 18.69 -15.19 -29.57
N HIS A 19 20.00 -15.29 -29.45
CA HIS A 19 20.67 -16.44 -28.90
C HIS A 19 21.87 -16.05 -28.04
N LEU A 20 22.26 -16.89 -27.11
CA LEU A 20 23.43 -16.69 -26.30
C LEU A 20 24.70 -16.91 -27.16
N GLY A 21 25.57 -15.92 -27.19
CA GLY A 21 26.89 -16.00 -27.79
C GLY A 21 27.96 -16.36 -26.76
N LEU A 22 28.71 -15.39 -26.27
CA LEU A 22 29.81 -15.61 -25.33
C LEU A 22 29.35 -15.37 -23.88
N ILE A 23 29.93 -16.16 -22.95
CA ILE A 23 29.88 -15.90 -21.51
C ILE A 23 31.29 -15.51 -21.10
N GLU A 24 31.45 -14.26 -20.65
CA GLU A 24 32.72 -13.68 -20.26
C GLU A 24 32.77 -13.44 -18.75
N LYS A 25 33.93 -13.58 -18.16
CA LYS A 25 34.19 -13.24 -16.77
C LYS A 25 35.24 -12.14 -16.69
N ASP A 26 34.96 -11.09 -15.96
CA ASP A 26 35.95 -10.09 -15.62
C ASP A 26 36.71 -10.52 -14.36
N LEU A 27 38.02 -10.30 -14.35
CA LEU A 27 38.88 -10.62 -13.20
C LEU A 27 39.44 -9.34 -12.60
N ARG A 28 39.41 -9.25 -11.27
CA ARG A 28 40.14 -8.24 -10.50
C ARG A 28 41.00 -8.98 -9.48
N GLU A 29 42.28 -8.67 -9.50
CA GLU A 29 43.27 -9.33 -8.60
C GLU A 29 43.20 -10.88 -8.63
N GLY A 30 42.93 -11.44 -9.82
CA GLY A 30 42.84 -12.89 -10.02
C GLY A 30 41.50 -13.53 -9.60
N GLN A 31 40.54 -12.75 -9.07
CA GLN A 31 39.22 -13.23 -8.68
C GLN A 31 38.14 -12.73 -9.64
N ILE A 32 37.07 -13.52 -9.82
CA ILE A 32 35.93 -13.11 -10.64
C ILE A 32 35.27 -11.90 -9.98
N SER A 33 35.16 -10.80 -10.75
CA SER A 33 34.51 -9.56 -10.30
C SER A 33 33.13 -9.35 -10.90
N SER A 34 32.89 -9.84 -12.11
CA SER A 34 31.60 -9.78 -12.81
C SER A 34 31.49 -10.83 -13.90
N MET A 35 30.27 -11.05 -14.39
CA MET A 35 29.97 -11.92 -15.54
C MET A 35 29.18 -11.15 -16.59
N THR A 36 29.51 -11.36 -17.87
CA THR A 36 28.81 -10.74 -19.00
C THR A 36 28.32 -11.83 -19.94
N PHE A 37 27.02 -11.79 -20.23
CA PHE A 37 26.34 -12.64 -21.21
C PHE A 37 26.15 -11.84 -22.48
N THR A 38 26.90 -12.18 -23.53
CA THR A 38 26.77 -11.52 -24.82
C THR A 38 25.68 -12.22 -25.63
N ILE A 39 24.64 -11.46 -26.00
CA ILE A 39 23.53 -11.94 -26.82
C ILE A 39 23.79 -11.54 -28.26
N GLU A 40 23.70 -12.51 -29.15
CA GLU A 40 23.79 -12.35 -30.59
C GLU A 40 22.39 -12.41 -31.21
N ILE A 41 22.29 -11.84 -32.41
CA ILE A 41 21.06 -11.78 -33.20
C ILE A 41 21.30 -12.44 -34.54
N ASP A 42 20.37 -13.25 -34.98
CA ASP A 42 20.45 -13.92 -36.27
C ASP A 42 20.80 -12.90 -37.39
N LYS A 43 21.89 -13.14 -38.10
CA LYS A 43 22.43 -12.22 -39.11
C LYS A 43 21.43 -11.89 -40.20
N ASP A 44 20.56 -12.82 -40.54
CA ASP A 44 19.57 -12.71 -41.59
C ASP A 44 18.21 -12.19 -41.10
N TYR A 45 18.09 -11.96 -39.78
CA TYR A 45 16.85 -11.42 -39.22
C TYR A 45 16.53 -10.03 -39.74
N ARG A 46 15.30 -9.83 -40.20
CA ARG A 46 14.72 -8.56 -40.62
C ARG A 46 13.28 -8.51 -40.09
N PRO A 47 12.82 -7.39 -39.50
CA PRO A 47 11.42 -7.25 -39.07
C PRO A 47 10.44 -7.44 -40.24
N SER A 48 10.81 -7.04 -41.45
CA SER A 48 10.08 -7.28 -42.69
C SER A 48 11.00 -7.18 -43.93
N ARG A 49 10.48 -7.62 -45.09
CA ARG A 49 11.20 -7.50 -46.39
C ARG A 49 11.55 -6.05 -46.76
N PHE A 50 10.95 -5.08 -46.14
CA PHE A 50 11.20 -3.65 -46.40
C PHE A 50 12.32 -3.06 -45.56
N HIS A 51 12.89 -3.80 -44.63
CA HIS A 51 13.90 -3.33 -43.69
C HIS A 51 15.31 -3.79 -44.14
N ASN A 52 16.24 -2.84 -44.13
CA ASN A 52 17.65 -3.12 -44.23
C ASN A 52 18.37 -2.71 -42.95
N ILE A 53 19.46 -3.38 -42.63
CA ILE A 53 20.35 -2.94 -41.56
C ILE A 53 21.00 -1.63 -42.00
N HIS A 54 20.80 -0.59 -41.22
CA HIS A 54 21.39 0.73 -41.39
C HIS A 54 22.69 0.86 -40.59
N SER A 55 22.66 0.45 -39.33
CA SER A 55 23.78 0.54 -38.41
C SER A 55 23.61 -0.44 -37.25
N TYR A 56 24.57 -0.47 -36.35
CA TYR A 56 24.52 -1.22 -35.10
C TYR A 56 24.88 -0.29 -33.97
N TYR A 57 24.33 -0.56 -32.77
CA TYR A 57 24.80 0.02 -31.51
C TYR A 57 24.96 -1.05 -30.45
N GLU A 58 25.98 -0.91 -29.61
CA GLU A 58 26.20 -1.81 -28.48
C GLU A 58 25.57 -1.22 -27.25
N LYS A 59 24.97 -2.09 -26.43
CA LYS A 59 24.42 -1.71 -25.15
C LYS A 59 24.59 -2.82 -24.14
N THR A 60 24.79 -2.42 -22.88
CA THR A 60 24.90 -3.31 -21.72
C THR A 60 23.82 -2.98 -20.73
N TRP A 61 23.20 -3.99 -20.19
CA TRP A 61 22.19 -3.91 -19.12
C TRP A 61 22.68 -4.67 -17.90
N GLN A 62 22.55 -4.07 -16.73
CA GLN A 62 22.75 -4.81 -15.49
C GLN A 62 21.62 -5.83 -15.30
N HIS A 63 22.01 -7.06 -15.00
CA HIS A 63 21.14 -8.19 -14.74
C HIS A 63 21.22 -8.61 -13.28
N LEU A 64 20.39 -9.56 -12.85
CA LEU A 64 20.50 -10.19 -11.53
C LEU A 64 21.87 -10.80 -11.35
N SER A 65 22.42 -10.69 -10.15
CA SER A 65 23.70 -11.34 -9.85
C SER A 65 23.61 -12.85 -10.01
N LEU A 66 24.59 -13.44 -10.67
CA LEU A 66 24.74 -14.88 -10.71
C LEU A 66 25.62 -15.30 -9.54
N PHE A 67 25.06 -16.07 -8.60
CA PHE A 67 25.63 -16.29 -7.28
C PHE A 67 25.93 -14.93 -6.60
N GLN A 68 27.17 -14.67 -6.19
CA GLN A 68 27.61 -13.41 -5.59
C GLN A 68 28.15 -12.39 -6.62
N TYR A 69 28.24 -12.75 -7.89
CA TYR A 69 28.87 -11.91 -8.91
C TYR A 69 27.85 -11.05 -9.65
N PRO A 70 28.05 -9.72 -9.74
CA PRO A 70 27.26 -8.88 -10.61
C PRO A 70 27.25 -9.42 -12.03
N SER A 71 26.10 -9.46 -12.68
CA SER A 71 26.04 -9.92 -14.06
C SER A 71 25.40 -8.90 -14.99
N PHE A 72 25.80 -8.98 -16.25
CA PHE A 72 25.41 -8.04 -17.30
C PHE A 72 25.00 -8.80 -18.55
N ILE A 73 23.98 -8.25 -19.24
CA ILE A 73 23.64 -8.67 -20.60
C ILE A 73 24.21 -7.61 -21.55
N LYS A 74 25.00 -8.05 -22.52
CA LYS A 74 25.55 -7.20 -23.58
C LYS A 74 25.00 -7.65 -24.92
N ALA A 75 24.57 -6.72 -25.76
CA ALA A 75 24.15 -7.04 -27.12
C ALA A 75 24.53 -5.94 -28.09
N ARG A 76 24.87 -6.34 -29.35
CA ARG A 76 25.04 -5.48 -30.47
C ARG A 76 23.78 -5.48 -31.33
N LEU A 77 22.95 -4.46 -31.14
CA LEU A 77 21.60 -4.39 -31.69
C LEU A 77 21.60 -3.74 -33.08
N PRO A 78 20.96 -4.33 -34.10
CA PRO A 78 20.79 -3.71 -35.40
C PRO A 78 19.79 -2.57 -35.35
N VAL A 79 20.08 -1.51 -36.05
CA VAL A 79 19.16 -0.43 -36.37
C VAL A 79 18.71 -0.65 -37.81
N PHE A 80 17.42 -0.82 -38.00
CA PHE A 80 16.81 -1.06 -39.30
C PHE A 80 16.33 0.26 -39.91
N MET A 81 16.43 0.39 -41.25
CA MET A 81 15.82 1.46 -42.03
C MET A 81 14.70 0.89 -42.87
N ASP A 82 13.48 1.43 -42.74
CA ASP A 82 12.34 1.09 -43.59
C ASP A 82 12.49 1.83 -44.95
N LYS A 83 12.63 1.06 -46.01
CA LYS A 83 12.79 1.57 -47.38
C LYS A 83 11.60 2.39 -47.90
N ARG A 84 10.43 2.23 -47.32
CA ARG A 84 9.19 2.91 -47.74
C ARG A 84 9.13 4.36 -47.28
N ASN A 85 9.69 4.66 -46.12
CA ASN A 85 9.57 5.97 -45.47
C ASN A 85 10.89 6.55 -44.97
N GLY A 86 12.01 5.81 -45.09
CA GLY A 86 13.33 6.22 -44.64
C GLY A 86 13.52 6.31 -43.15
N LYS A 87 12.54 5.89 -42.33
CA LYS A 87 12.65 5.92 -40.87
C LYS A 87 13.52 4.79 -40.38
N THR A 88 14.28 5.08 -39.34
CA THR A 88 15.08 4.08 -38.62
C THR A 88 14.35 3.60 -37.36
N GLU A 89 14.42 2.32 -37.11
CA GLU A 89 13.90 1.67 -35.89
C GLU A 89 14.93 0.67 -35.34
N VAL A 90 14.89 0.52 -34.02
CA VAL A 90 15.75 -0.43 -33.33
C VAL A 90 14.92 -1.68 -33.04
N ILE A 91 15.55 -2.84 -33.11
CA ILE A 91 14.92 -4.11 -32.73
C ILE A 91 14.38 -4.02 -31.28
N GLU A 92 13.16 -4.48 -31.09
CA GLU A 92 12.62 -4.66 -29.74
C GLU A 92 13.29 -5.86 -29.08
N ILE A 93 13.67 -5.68 -27.82
CA ILE A 93 14.36 -6.70 -27.03
C ILE A 93 13.47 -7.17 -25.89
N PRO A 94 13.39 -8.48 -25.60
CA PRO A 94 12.47 -9.01 -24.59
C PRO A 94 12.95 -8.81 -23.15
N TRP A 95 14.26 -8.62 -22.93
CA TRP A 95 14.83 -8.60 -21.58
C TRP A 95 14.90 -7.23 -20.92
N ALA A 96 14.63 -6.13 -21.64
CA ALA A 96 14.71 -4.79 -21.05
C ALA A 96 13.71 -3.82 -21.70
N ARG A 97 13.14 -2.94 -20.92
CA ARG A 97 12.30 -1.86 -21.46
C ARG A 97 13.16 -0.80 -22.17
N LYS A 98 12.53 -0.11 -23.09
CA LYS A 98 13.16 1.00 -23.86
C LYS A 98 13.74 2.05 -22.89
N GLY A 99 15.00 2.43 -23.12
CA GLY A 99 15.69 3.44 -22.32
C GLY A 99 16.25 2.96 -20.98
N SER A 100 15.93 1.75 -20.52
CA SER A 100 16.50 1.20 -19.29
C SER A 100 17.96 0.77 -19.48
N GLY A 101 18.75 0.87 -18.43
CA GLY A 101 20.07 0.22 -18.29
C GLY A 101 20.02 -1.07 -17.46
N PHE A 102 18.82 -1.58 -17.19
CA PHE A 102 18.57 -2.76 -16.37
C PHE A 102 17.67 -3.74 -17.14
N THR A 103 17.78 -5.03 -16.81
CA THR A 103 16.83 -6.02 -17.30
C THR A 103 15.51 -5.95 -16.54
N LEU A 104 14.42 -6.48 -17.13
CA LEU A 104 13.11 -6.54 -16.50
C LEU A 104 13.16 -7.30 -15.16
N LEU A 105 13.85 -8.44 -15.12
CA LEU A 105 14.02 -9.23 -13.90
C LEU A 105 14.78 -8.45 -12.80
N PHE A 106 15.79 -7.65 -13.18
CA PHE A 106 16.49 -6.80 -12.22
C PHE A 106 15.57 -5.71 -11.67
N GLU A 107 14.80 -5.04 -12.53
CA GLU A 107 13.84 -4.01 -12.11
C GLU A 107 12.75 -4.59 -11.20
N GLU A 108 12.28 -5.80 -11.49
CA GLU A 108 11.32 -6.51 -10.64
C GLU A 108 11.87 -6.77 -9.23
N GLN A 109 13.10 -7.26 -9.11
CA GLN A 109 13.74 -7.50 -7.82
C GLN A 109 13.98 -6.19 -7.04
N VAL A 110 14.35 -5.11 -7.73
CA VAL A 110 14.45 -3.77 -7.13
C VAL A 110 13.10 -3.33 -6.55
N LEU A 111 12.02 -3.53 -7.29
CA LEU A 111 10.67 -3.19 -6.82
C LEU A 111 10.23 -4.09 -5.65
N ALA A 112 10.51 -5.38 -5.72
CA ALA A 112 10.20 -6.33 -4.64
C ALA A 112 10.88 -5.92 -3.33
N LEU A 113 12.19 -5.63 -3.37
CA LEU A 113 12.91 -5.18 -2.18
C LEU A 113 12.43 -3.80 -1.70
N LEU A 114 12.16 -2.87 -2.62
CA LEU A 114 11.62 -1.55 -2.27
C LEU A 114 10.27 -1.67 -1.55
N ARG A 115 9.41 -2.60 -1.97
CA ARG A 115 8.11 -2.87 -1.32
C ARG A 115 8.28 -3.40 0.10
N LEU A 116 9.32 -4.20 0.35
CA LEU A 116 9.61 -4.74 1.69
C LEU A 116 10.22 -3.70 2.63
N CYS A 117 11.29 -3.00 2.20
CA CYS A 117 12.03 -2.08 3.07
C CYS A 117 11.49 -0.65 3.05
N ASN A 118 10.71 -0.27 2.04
CA ASN A 118 10.13 1.07 1.84
C ASN A 118 11.17 2.21 1.86
N CYS A 119 12.41 1.91 1.53
CA CYS A 119 13.52 2.85 1.56
C CYS A 119 14.39 2.75 0.29
N LYS A 120 14.34 3.78 -0.55
CA LYS A 120 15.09 3.81 -1.82
C LYS A 120 16.61 3.72 -1.63
N THR A 121 17.13 4.36 -0.58
CA THR A 121 18.58 4.31 -0.27
C THR A 121 19.01 2.90 0.14
N THR A 122 18.24 2.23 0.99
CA THR A 122 18.52 0.84 1.39
C THR A 122 18.47 -0.10 0.18
N THR A 123 17.42 0.04 -0.65
CA THR A 123 17.30 -0.73 -1.90
C THR A 123 18.48 -0.48 -2.83
N ALA A 124 18.86 0.78 -3.02
CA ALA A 124 19.97 1.17 -3.89
C ALA A 124 21.31 0.57 -3.41
N ASN A 125 21.58 0.64 -2.12
CA ASN A 125 22.78 0.08 -1.52
C ASN A 125 22.84 -1.45 -1.70
N PHE A 126 21.72 -2.14 -1.52
CA PHE A 126 21.65 -3.60 -1.70
C PHE A 126 22.01 -4.03 -3.12
N PHE A 127 21.51 -3.32 -4.13
CA PHE A 127 21.77 -3.62 -5.54
C PHE A 127 23.03 -2.92 -6.10
N ASN A 128 23.75 -2.17 -5.28
CA ASN A 128 24.90 -1.34 -5.69
C ASN A 128 24.59 -0.41 -6.88
N ILE A 129 23.47 0.30 -6.78
CA ILE A 129 23.01 1.31 -7.75
C ILE A 129 22.73 2.64 -7.05
N TYR A 130 22.58 3.72 -7.82
CA TYR A 130 22.22 5.01 -7.25
C TYR A 130 20.73 5.09 -6.87
N PRO A 131 20.36 5.77 -5.77
CA PRO A 131 18.96 5.94 -5.35
C PRO A 131 18.05 6.54 -6.44
N GLN A 132 18.59 7.39 -7.31
CA GLN A 132 17.88 7.94 -8.46
C GLN A 132 17.45 6.87 -9.47
N ARG A 133 18.25 5.80 -9.62
CA ARG A 133 17.88 4.66 -10.48
C ARG A 133 16.70 3.89 -9.91
N VAL A 134 16.69 3.66 -8.59
CA VAL A 134 15.53 3.07 -7.88
C VAL A 134 14.29 3.95 -8.07
N GLN A 135 14.44 5.28 -7.94
CA GLN A 135 13.34 6.22 -8.20
C GLN A 135 12.82 6.12 -9.64
N THR A 136 13.70 6.06 -10.63
CA THR A 136 13.33 5.96 -12.06
C THR A 136 12.57 4.66 -12.34
N ILE A 137 13.04 3.53 -11.80
CA ILE A 137 12.36 2.24 -11.91
C ILE A 137 10.98 2.34 -11.26
N TYR A 138 10.92 2.78 -10.01
CA TYR A 138 9.66 2.93 -9.27
C TYR A 138 8.65 3.82 -10.01
N ASP A 139 9.08 4.97 -10.53
CA ASP A 139 8.20 5.90 -11.26
C ASP A 139 7.68 5.29 -12.57
N CYS A 140 8.51 4.54 -13.27
CA CYS A 140 8.13 3.89 -14.52
C CYS A 140 6.94 2.93 -14.33
N TYR A 141 6.95 2.16 -13.24
CA TYR A 141 5.92 1.13 -13.02
C TYR A 141 4.71 1.63 -12.24
N THR A 142 4.86 2.69 -11.43
CA THR A 142 3.78 3.08 -10.51
C THR A 142 3.05 4.37 -10.91
N LYS A 143 3.67 5.26 -11.70
CA LYS A 143 3.09 6.57 -11.99
C LYS A 143 1.80 6.47 -12.80
N SER A 144 1.81 5.75 -13.90
CA SER A 144 0.63 5.57 -14.74
C SER A 144 -0.48 4.80 -14.01
N LEU A 145 -0.12 3.74 -13.27
CA LEU A 145 -1.10 2.97 -12.48
C LEU A 145 -1.76 3.85 -11.40
N TYR A 146 -0.98 4.71 -10.76
CA TYR A 146 -1.51 5.64 -9.77
C TYR A 146 -2.45 6.69 -10.39
N GLU A 147 -2.08 7.26 -11.52
CA GLU A 147 -2.89 8.26 -12.24
C GLU A 147 -4.21 7.68 -12.78
N GLN A 148 -4.22 6.40 -13.14
CA GLN A 148 -5.41 5.69 -13.66
C GLN A 148 -6.24 5.02 -12.55
N ARG A 149 -5.76 5.03 -11.32
CA ARG A 149 -6.44 4.37 -10.21
C ARG A 149 -7.77 5.08 -9.91
N SER A 150 -8.79 4.28 -9.68
CA SER A 150 -10.10 4.73 -9.24
C SER A 150 -10.46 4.15 -7.87
N PRO A 151 -11.26 4.84 -7.04
CA PRO A 151 -11.76 4.31 -5.79
C PRO A 151 -12.50 2.98 -5.98
N GLU A 152 -12.33 2.08 -5.02
CA GLU A 152 -13.03 0.79 -4.95
C GLU A 152 -14.14 0.82 -3.89
N VAL A 153 -15.08 -0.11 -3.97
CA VAL A 153 -16.18 -0.25 -3.02
C VAL A 153 -16.14 -1.64 -2.38
N ALA A 154 -16.50 -1.73 -1.11
CA ALA A 154 -16.60 -2.99 -0.37
C ALA A 154 -17.82 -2.96 0.56
N ARG A 155 -18.25 -4.14 1.03
CA ARG A 155 -19.39 -4.25 1.97
C ARG A 155 -19.07 -3.67 3.34
N LYS A 156 -17.86 -3.91 3.84
CA LYS A 156 -17.37 -3.42 5.14
C LYS A 156 -16.16 -2.52 4.94
N VAL A 157 -16.34 -1.25 5.23
CA VAL A 157 -15.33 -0.22 5.01
C VAL A 157 -14.79 0.29 6.34
N GLY A 158 -13.47 0.17 6.52
CA GLY A 158 -12.77 0.84 7.61
C GLY A 158 -12.30 2.22 7.20
N VAL A 159 -12.45 3.19 8.09
CA VAL A 159 -12.01 4.57 7.88
C VAL A 159 -11.13 5.00 9.03
N ASP A 160 -9.93 5.46 8.70
CA ASP A 160 -9.00 6.02 9.69
C ASP A 160 -8.14 7.13 9.08
N GLU A 161 -7.65 8.04 9.92
CA GLU A 161 -6.79 9.12 9.47
C GLU A 161 -5.34 8.92 9.88
N THR A 162 -4.42 9.37 9.03
CA THR A 162 -3.00 9.43 9.36
C THR A 162 -2.37 10.75 8.96
N SER A 163 -1.44 11.25 9.78
CA SER A 163 -0.76 12.52 9.48
C SER A 163 0.31 12.34 8.41
N THR A 164 0.35 13.22 7.42
CA THR A 164 1.39 13.24 6.37
C THR A 164 2.66 13.96 6.81
N LYS A 165 2.52 15.04 7.61
CA LYS A 165 3.62 15.88 8.13
C LYS A 165 3.37 16.24 9.60
N LYS A 166 4.38 16.88 10.24
CA LYS A 166 4.17 17.60 11.50
C LYS A 166 3.24 18.79 11.20
N GLY A 167 2.12 18.88 11.90
CA GLY A 167 1.09 19.89 11.68
C GLY A 167 -0.26 19.28 11.41
N HIS A 168 -1.08 19.94 10.58
CA HIS A 168 -2.48 19.58 10.38
C HIS A 168 -2.77 18.88 9.03
N ASP A 169 -1.74 18.43 8.32
CA ASP A 169 -1.90 17.70 7.05
C ASP A 169 -2.20 16.22 7.34
N TYR A 170 -3.38 15.77 6.94
CA TYR A 170 -3.85 14.40 7.12
C TYR A 170 -4.29 13.81 5.79
N ILE A 171 -4.26 12.50 5.73
CA ILE A 171 -4.95 11.70 4.72
C ILE A 171 -5.90 10.75 5.43
N THR A 172 -7.00 10.43 4.79
CA THR A 172 -7.99 9.44 5.25
C THR A 172 -7.90 8.20 4.37
N LEU A 173 -7.79 7.06 4.99
CA LEU A 173 -7.73 5.75 4.36
C LEU A 173 -9.13 5.12 4.37
N PHE A 174 -9.53 4.57 3.23
CA PHE A 174 -10.69 3.71 3.10
C PHE A 174 -10.19 2.30 2.81
N VAL A 175 -10.54 1.35 3.66
CA VAL A 175 -10.00 -0.01 3.63
C VAL A 175 -11.13 -1.03 3.64
N ASN A 176 -11.03 -2.05 2.80
CA ASN A 176 -11.88 -3.22 2.89
C ASN A 176 -11.50 -4.04 4.12
N LEU A 177 -12.37 -4.13 5.11
CA LEU A 177 -12.12 -4.82 6.37
C LEU A 177 -12.17 -6.35 6.25
N GLU A 178 -12.62 -6.88 5.12
CA GLU A 178 -12.68 -8.32 4.87
C GLU A 178 -11.33 -8.88 4.37
N ASN A 179 -10.55 -8.08 3.61
CA ASN A 179 -9.31 -8.54 3.01
C ASN A 179 -8.10 -7.59 3.18
N GLY A 180 -8.29 -6.41 3.77
CA GLY A 180 -7.23 -5.43 3.99
C GLY A 180 -6.83 -4.61 2.75
N GLN A 181 -7.60 -4.68 1.67
CA GLN A 181 -7.34 -3.88 0.47
C GLN A 181 -7.61 -2.40 0.74
N ILE A 182 -6.70 -1.53 0.29
CA ILE A 182 -6.94 -0.09 0.28
C ILE A 182 -7.91 0.22 -0.87
N LEU A 183 -9.10 0.68 -0.50
CA LEU A 183 -10.15 1.09 -1.44
C LEU A 183 -9.85 2.47 -2.02
N ASP A 184 -9.45 3.41 -1.15
CA ASP A 184 -9.12 4.77 -1.54
C ASP A 184 -8.26 5.50 -0.49
N ILE A 185 -7.62 6.61 -0.89
CA ILE A 185 -6.89 7.52 -0.01
C ILE A 185 -7.25 8.96 -0.36
N GLN A 186 -8.02 9.61 0.49
CA GLN A 186 -8.44 11.00 0.33
C GLN A 186 -7.58 11.97 1.16
N ASP A 187 -7.46 13.23 0.71
CA ASP A 187 -6.82 14.28 1.49
C ASP A 187 -7.73 14.80 2.60
N GLY A 188 -7.12 15.12 3.74
CA GLY A 188 -7.83 15.68 4.88
C GLY A 188 -8.43 14.66 5.84
N LYS A 189 -9.27 15.15 6.76
CA LYS A 189 -9.99 14.39 7.79
C LYS A 189 -11.34 15.02 8.15
N SER A 190 -11.95 15.71 7.20
CA SER A 190 -13.25 16.37 7.37
C SER A 190 -14.39 15.46 6.88
N SER A 191 -15.62 15.92 7.06
CA SER A 191 -16.79 15.27 6.47
C SER A 191 -16.74 15.23 4.94
N ASP A 192 -16.02 16.18 4.33
CA ASP A 192 -15.88 16.26 2.88
C ASP A 192 -15.05 15.11 2.32
N THR A 193 -14.14 14.54 3.12
CA THR A 193 -13.38 13.35 2.74
C THR A 193 -14.29 12.16 2.42
N ILE A 194 -15.31 11.94 3.26
CA ILE A 194 -16.33 10.90 3.03
C ILE A 194 -17.22 11.25 1.84
N LYS A 195 -17.57 12.54 1.71
CA LYS A 195 -18.38 13.05 0.58
C LYS A 195 -17.64 12.82 -0.74
N ASN A 196 -16.36 13.20 -0.83
CA ASN A 196 -15.57 13.04 -2.05
C ASN A 196 -15.49 11.56 -2.46
N TYR A 197 -15.20 10.65 -1.51
CA TYR A 197 -15.21 9.21 -1.78
C TYR A 197 -16.57 8.74 -2.35
N ALA A 198 -17.69 9.17 -1.76
CA ALA A 198 -19.01 8.80 -2.24
C ALA A 198 -19.31 9.39 -3.64
N GLU A 199 -18.92 10.63 -3.92
CA GLU A 199 -19.12 11.30 -5.20
C GLU A 199 -18.29 10.62 -6.30
N GLU A 200 -17.03 10.30 -6.04
CA GLU A 200 -16.18 9.58 -6.99
C GLU A 200 -16.75 8.20 -7.34
N LEU A 201 -17.23 7.44 -6.33
CA LEU A 201 -17.91 6.17 -6.58
C LEU A 201 -19.14 6.34 -7.50
N ARG A 202 -19.97 7.36 -7.27
CA ARG A 202 -21.15 7.64 -8.11
C ARG A 202 -20.77 8.01 -9.54
N ILE A 203 -19.75 8.86 -9.72
CA ILE A 203 -19.23 9.25 -11.05
C ILE A 203 -18.77 8.02 -11.83
N LEU A 204 -18.17 7.05 -11.15
CA LEU A 204 -17.71 5.78 -11.73
C LEU A 204 -18.84 4.75 -11.92
N GLY A 205 -20.08 5.08 -11.60
CA GLY A 205 -21.21 4.16 -11.68
C GLY A 205 -21.21 3.04 -10.63
N LYS A 206 -20.35 3.14 -9.59
CA LYS A 206 -20.28 2.17 -8.50
C LYS A 206 -21.40 2.46 -7.48
N SER A 207 -22.13 1.43 -7.07
CA SER A 207 -23.20 1.59 -6.10
C SER A 207 -22.67 1.84 -4.69
N ILE A 208 -23.01 2.97 -4.12
CA ILE A 208 -22.71 3.28 -2.71
C ILE A 208 -23.52 2.42 -1.74
N ASP A 209 -24.67 1.90 -2.17
CA ASP A 209 -25.54 1.02 -1.37
C ASP A 209 -24.89 -0.38 -1.17
N THR A 210 -23.82 -0.71 -1.88
CA THR A 210 -23.00 -1.89 -1.62
C THR A 210 -22.33 -1.81 -0.25
N VAL A 211 -22.10 -0.61 0.28
CA VAL A 211 -21.48 -0.44 1.60
C VAL A 211 -22.55 -0.66 2.67
N GLU A 212 -22.44 -1.79 3.35
CA GLU A 212 -23.36 -2.20 4.42
C GLU A 212 -22.93 -1.65 5.78
N GLU A 213 -21.61 -1.50 5.97
CA GLU A 213 -21.04 -1.13 7.27
C GLU A 213 -19.79 -0.25 7.14
N PHE A 214 -19.73 0.77 7.99
CA PHE A 214 -18.53 1.55 8.25
C PHE A 214 -18.01 1.30 9.67
N SER A 215 -16.73 0.89 9.79
CA SER A 215 -15.99 0.96 11.05
C SER A 215 -15.11 2.21 11.07
N LEU A 216 -15.32 3.05 12.07
CA LEU A 216 -14.63 4.32 12.20
C LEU A 216 -14.41 4.69 13.67
N ASP A 217 -13.56 5.69 13.90
CA ASP A 217 -13.48 6.31 15.21
C ASP A 217 -14.75 7.16 15.50
N MET A 218 -14.87 7.69 16.71
CA MET A 218 -16.00 8.54 17.10
C MET A 218 -15.83 10.00 16.63
N SER A 219 -15.12 10.25 15.53
CA SER A 219 -14.95 11.57 14.93
C SER A 219 -16.30 12.13 14.48
N PRO A 220 -16.71 13.33 14.96
CA PRO A 220 -17.94 13.96 14.50
C PRO A 220 -17.97 14.21 13.00
N ALA A 221 -16.81 14.48 12.40
CA ALA A 221 -16.68 14.72 10.96
C ALA A 221 -17.01 13.47 10.16
N PHE A 222 -16.39 12.33 10.49
CA PHE A 222 -16.64 11.06 9.81
C PHE A 222 -18.09 10.58 10.04
N ILE A 223 -18.59 10.65 11.28
CA ILE A 223 -19.99 10.31 11.59
C ILE A 223 -20.97 11.12 10.72
N SER A 224 -20.74 12.44 10.63
CA SER A 224 -21.59 13.32 9.80
C SER A 224 -21.47 12.98 8.31
N GLY A 225 -20.24 12.72 7.84
CA GLY A 225 -19.98 12.35 6.45
C GLY A 225 -20.69 11.06 6.05
N VAL A 226 -20.56 10.00 6.85
CA VAL A 226 -21.22 8.71 6.60
C VAL A 226 -22.74 8.86 6.62
N LYS A 227 -23.31 9.50 7.65
CA LYS A 227 -24.78 9.70 7.75
C LYS A 227 -25.37 10.42 6.53
N ARG A 228 -24.66 11.39 5.97
CA ARG A 228 -25.14 12.18 4.82
C ARG A 228 -24.99 11.45 3.50
N ASN A 229 -23.93 10.69 3.30
CA ASN A 229 -23.57 10.14 1.99
C ASN A 229 -23.83 8.64 1.85
N PHE A 230 -23.85 7.89 2.95
CA PHE A 230 -24.08 6.44 3.02
C PHE A 230 -25.19 6.13 4.03
N SER A 231 -26.37 6.68 3.82
CA SER A 231 -27.49 6.65 4.80
C SER A 231 -27.98 5.24 5.14
N ARG A 232 -27.74 4.26 4.28
CA ARG A 232 -28.11 2.85 4.50
C ARG A 232 -27.04 2.05 5.26
N ALA A 233 -25.80 2.56 5.30
CA ALA A 233 -24.72 1.86 5.94
C ALA A 233 -24.82 1.95 7.47
N ARG A 234 -24.63 0.81 8.14
CA ARG A 234 -24.51 0.75 9.59
C ARG A 234 -23.16 1.34 10.00
N MET A 235 -23.13 2.12 11.08
CA MET A 235 -21.87 2.61 11.67
C MET A 235 -21.52 1.80 12.90
N THR A 236 -20.28 1.38 12.98
CA THR A 236 -19.70 0.66 14.12
C THR A 236 -18.48 1.42 14.62
N TYR A 237 -18.35 1.56 15.94
CA TYR A 237 -17.16 2.18 16.51
C TYR A 237 -16.22 1.11 17.05
N ASP A 238 -14.94 1.28 16.74
CA ASP A 238 -13.92 0.36 17.20
C ASP A 238 -13.85 0.31 18.74
N ARG A 239 -13.78 -0.93 19.25
CA ARG A 239 -13.67 -1.23 20.69
C ARG A 239 -12.55 -0.43 21.36
N PHE A 240 -11.37 -0.34 20.74
CA PHE A 240 -10.22 0.38 21.31
C PHE A 240 -10.55 1.85 21.56
N HIS A 241 -11.19 2.51 20.60
CA HIS A 241 -11.58 3.91 20.74
C HIS A 241 -12.66 4.13 21.79
N VAL A 242 -13.59 3.18 21.93
CA VAL A 242 -14.61 3.21 22.99
C VAL A 242 -13.99 3.05 24.37
N VAL A 243 -13.12 2.05 24.57
CA VAL A 243 -12.40 1.82 25.83
C VAL A 243 -11.52 3.03 26.18
N ARG A 244 -10.85 3.61 25.19
CA ARG A 244 -10.05 4.83 25.36
C ARG A 244 -10.90 6.04 25.75
N LEU A 245 -12.09 6.17 25.20
CA LEU A 245 -13.05 7.21 25.60
C LEU A 245 -13.38 7.07 27.08
N ILE A 246 -13.80 5.88 27.52
CA ILE A 246 -14.15 5.60 28.91
C ILE A 246 -12.98 5.87 29.82
N GLY A 247 -11.79 5.34 29.51
CA GLY A 247 -10.58 5.53 30.29
C GLY A 247 -10.22 7.00 30.51
N ARG A 248 -10.49 7.89 29.53
CA ARG A 248 -10.30 9.34 29.71
C ARG A 248 -11.12 9.94 30.84
N TYR A 249 -12.35 9.46 31.03
CA TYR A 249 -13.22 9.95 32.10
C TYR A 249 -12.87 9.33 33.44
N PHE A 250 -12.40 8.09 33.47
CA PHE A 250 -12.04 7.40 34.70
C PHE A 250 -10.65 7.78 35.22
N LYS A 251 -9.69 8.07 34.36
CA LYS A 251 -8.32 8.43 34.76
C LYS A 251 -8.20 9.55 35.81
N PRO A 252 -9.02 10.65 35.81
CA PRO A 252 -8.98 11.65 36.85
C PRO A 252 -9.46 11.13 38.23
N LEU A 253 -10.33 10.12 38.28
CA LEU A 253 -10.87 9.57 39.52
C LEU A 253 -9.81 8.86 40.34
N TYR A 254 -8.83 8.21 39.69
CA TYR A 254 -7.68 7.61 40.39
C TYR A 254 -6.82 8.59 41.17
N ARG A 255 -6.97 9.90 40.92
CA ARG A 255 -6.28 10.95 41.67
C ARG A 255 -7.06 11.37 42.92
N SER A 256 -8.30 10.92 43.08
CA SER A 256 -9.18 11.30 44.18
C SER A 256 -9.08 10.31 45.29
N LYS A 257 -8.64 10.76 46.47
CA LYS A 257 -8.63 9.97 47.70
C LYS A 257 -10.03 9.63 48.25
N LYS A 258 -11.10 10.20 47.66
CA LYS A 258 -12.50 10.01 48.10
C LYS A 258 -13.18 8.89 47.33
N ILE A 259 -12.57 8.25 46.42
CA ILE A 259 -13.13 7.21 45.56
C ILE A 259 -12.40 5.91 45.86
N ASP A 260 -13.19 4.87 46.09
CA ASP A 260 -12.69 3.50 46.21
C ASP A 260 -12.14 3.03 44.86
N HIS A 261 -10.85 2.76 44.82
CA HIS A 261 -10.16 2.35 43.59
C HIS A 261 -10.48 0.90 43.22
N GLU A 262 -10.78 0.03 44.19
CA GLU A 262 -11.16 -1.35 43.88
C GLU A 262 -12.53 -1.38 43.21
N LEU A 263 -13.48 -0.58 43.71
CA LEU A 263 -14.78 -0.41 43.06
C LEU A 263 -14.65 0.19 41.66
N LEU A 264 -13.72 1.12 41.48
CA LEU A 264 -13.44 1.74 40.16
C LEU A 264 -12.92 0.70 39.18
N ASP A 265 -11.93 -0.10 39.59
CA ASP A 265 -11.33 -1.15 38.76
C ASP A 265 -12.36 -2.24 38.45
N TYR A 266 -13.14 -2.65 39.40
CA TYR A 266 -14.22 -3.60 39.17
C TYR A 266 -15.23 -3.12 38.15
N HIS A 267 -15.65 -1.85 38.26
CA HIS A 267 -16.63 -1.27 37.36
C HIS A 267 -16.07 -1.08 35.91
N LEU A 268 -14.77 -0.78 35.78
CA LEU A 268 -14.11 -0.74 34.47
C LEU A 268 -13.99 -2.12 33.84
N LYS A 269 -13.63 -3.15 34.64
CA LYS A 269 -13.58 -4.54 34.14
C LYS A 269 -14.97 -5.05 33.77
N ASP A 270 -16.01 -4.66 34.50
CA ASP A 270 -17.39 -4.99 34.18
C ASP A 270 -17.81 -4.48 32.81
N PHE A 271 -17.30 -3.32 32.38
CA PHE A 271 -17.53 -2.80 31.01
C PHE A 271 -17.09 -3.76 29.90
N ASP A 272 -16.06 -4.56 30.11
CA ASP A 272 -15.58 -5.51 29.10
C ASP A 272 -16.61 -6.63 28.81
N GLN A 273 -17.58 -6.86 29.69
CA GLN A 273 -18.69 -7.78 29.45
C GLN A 273 -19.60 -7.30 28.29
N LEU A 274 -19.61 -6.02 27.97
CA LEU A 274 -20.32 -5.51 26.80
C LEU A 274 -19.95 -6.28 25.52
N TRP A 275 -18.67 -6.58 25.35
CA TRP A 275 -18.14 -7.21 24.15
C TRP A 275 -18.46 -8.71 24.03
N THR A 276 -18.91 -9.33 25.10
CA THR A 276 -19.29 -10.75 25.18
C THR A 276 -20.80 -10.97 25.05
N GLN A 277 -21.60 -9.90 24.93
CA GLN A 277 -23.03 -10.00 24.72
C GLN A 277 -23.40 -10.76 23.46
N LEU A 278 -24.52 -11.46 23.43
CA LEU A 278 -24.92 -12.34 22.34
C LEU A 278 -25.39 -11.57 21.09
N ASN A 279 -26.05 -10.43 21.30
CA ASN A 279 -26.64 -9.61 20.24
C ASN A 279 -26.73 -8.14 20.66
N CYS A 280 -27.17 -7.28 19.73
CA CYS A 280 -27.30 -5.85 19.96
C CYS A 280 -28.32 -5.50 21.05
N GLU A 281 -29.37 -6.28 21.22
CA GLU A 281 -30.40 -6.03 22.28
C GLU A 281 -29.80 -6.22 23.68
N ASN A 282 -29.11 -7.35 23.90
CA ASN A 282 -28.44 -7.63 25.17
C ASN A 282 -27.32 -6.57 25.41
N ALA A 283 -26.57 -6.20 24.38
CA ALA A 283 -25.56 -5.17 24.50
C ALA A 283 -26.15 -3.80 24.84
N ALA A 284 -27.29 -3.45 24.26
CA ALA A 284 -28.01 -2.22 24.57
C ALA A 284 -28.52 -2.19 26.01
N ALA A 285 -29.13 -3.28 26.47
CA ALA A 285 -29.60 -3.42 27.86
C ALA A 285 -28.42 -3.33 28.84
N PHE A 286 -27.34 -4.06 28.59
CA PHE A 286 -26.15 -4.01 29.43
C PHE A 286 -25.52 -2.59 29.44
N LEU A 287 -25.39 -1.93 28.31
CA LEU A 287 -24.81 -0.59 28.25
C LEU A 287 -25.67 0.45 28.98
N CYS A 288 -27.00 0.32 28.92
CA CYS A 288 -27.90 1.16 29.71
C CYS A 288 -27.68 0.94 31.20
N TYR A 289 -27.70 -0.32 31.65
CA TYR A 289 -27.47 -0.67 33.06
C TYR A 289 -26.12 -0.15 33.57
N TRP A 290 -25.03 -0.44 32.83
CA TRP A 290 -23.68 0.00 33.20
C TRP A 290 -23.57 1.53 33.26
N LYS A 291 -24.16 2.23 32.32
CA LYS A 291 -24.20 3.70 32.28
C LYS A 291 -24.94 4.30 33.49
N ASP A 292 -26.11 3.74 33.84
CA ASP A 292 -26.90 4.25 34.96
C ASP A 292 -26.17 4.02 36.27
N ARG A 293 -25.55 2.87 36.44
CA ARG A 293 -24.71 2.55 37.60
C ARG A 293 -23.46 3.48 37.66
N THR A 294 -22.83 3.80 36.52
CA THR A 294 -21.74 4.77 36.44
C THR A 294 -22.17 6.15 36.91
N LYS A 295 -23.39 6.56 36.55
CA LYS A 295 -23.98 7.83 36.98
C LYS A 295 -24.22 7.87 38.51
N GLU A 296 -24.74 6.82 39.06
CA GLU A 296 -25.01 6.69 40.49
C GLU A 296 -23.71 6.67 41.32
N LEU A 297 -22.78 5.78 40.97
CA LEU A 297 -21.55 5.55 41.75
C LEU A 297 -20.56 6.71 41.65
N PHE A 298 -20.39 7.25 40.45
CA PHE A 298 -19.31 8.19 40.17
C PHE A 298 -19.77 9.57 39.70
N LYS A 299 -21.06 9.81 39.59
CA LYS A 299 -21.70 11.07 39.15
C LYS A 299 -21.18 11.56 37.78
N MET A 300 -20.83 10.65 36.89
CA MET A 300 -20.21 10.93 35.59
C MET A 300 -21.20 11.30 34.46
N ASN A 301 -21.98 12.36 34.66
CA ASN A 301 -23.00 12.81 33.70
C ASN A 301 -22.43 13.09 32.29
N ARG A 302 -21.17 13.59 32.19
CA ARG A 302 -20.53 13.89 30.89
C ARG A 302 -20.21 12.62 30.11
N LEU A 303 -19.73 11.57 30.80
CA LEU A 303 -19.49 10.25 30.17
C LEU A 303 -20.80 9.66 29.66
N CYS A 304 -21.85 9.66 30.49
CA CYS A 304 -23.18 9.16 30.11
C CYS A 304 -23.75 9.88 28.89
N LYS A 305 -23.61 11.20 28.80
CA LYS A 305 -23.97 11.98 27.59
C LYS A 305 -23.14 11.56 26.37
N SER A 306 -21.85 11.32 26.54
CA SER A 306 -20.97 10.87 25.44
C SER A 306 -21.35 9.46 24.98
N ILE A 307 -21.62 8.53 25.87
CA ILE A 307 -22.11 7.18 25.54
C ILE A 307 -23.44 7.26 24.79
N ASN A 308 -24.39 8.05 25.26
CA ASN A 308 -25.68 8.24 24.57
C ASN A 308 -25.52 8.76 23.14
N LYS A 309 -24.60 9.69 22.92
CA LYS A 309 -24.31 10.24 21.59
C LYS A 309 -23.81 9.18 20.62
N HIS A 310 -23.09 8.19 21.11
CA HIS A 310 -22.41 7.16 20.33
C HIS A 310 -23.04 5.76 20.50
N PHE A 311 -24.19 5.68 21.16
CA PHE A 311 -24.81 4.46 21.66
C PHE A 311 -24.91 3.35 20.61
N MET A 312 -25.58 3.63 19.49
CA MET A 312 -25.79 2.62 18.44
C MET A 312 -24.48 2.11 17.84
N GLY A 313 -23.51 2.99 17.57
CA GLY A 313 -22.23 2.58 17.02
C GLY A 313 -21.40 1.73 17.98
N ILE A 314 -21.57 1.93 19.31
CA ILE A 314 -20.94 1.08 20.34
C ILE A 314 -21.60 -0.30 20.36
N VAL A 315 -22.94 -0.35 20.38
CA VAL A 315 -23.72 -1.58 20.44
C VAL A 315 -23.54 -2.43 19.17
N ASN A 316 -23.52 -1.78 17.99
CA ASN A 316 -23.34 -2.46 16.71
C ASN A 316 -22.05 -3.29 16.64
N PHE A 317 -21.01 -2.92 17.37
CA PHE A 317 -19.76 -3.67 17.42
C PHE A 317 -19.96 -5.12 17.87
N VAL A 318 -20.94 -5.39 18.76
CA VAL A 318 -21.16 -6.72 19.33
C VAL A 318 -21.57 -7.75 18.27
N GLU A 319 -22.34 -7.35 17.26
CA GLU A 319 -22.68 -8.22 16.12
C GLU A 319 -21.63 -8.17 15.02
N SER A 320 -21.15 -6.97 14.72
CA SER A 320 -20.17 -6.75 13.67
C SER A 320 -18.86 -7.46 13.94
N LYS A 321 -18.37 -7.39 15.17
CA LYS A 321 -17.04 -7.85 15.62
C LYS A 321 -15.89 -7.37 14.71
N VAL A 322 -16.15 -6.33 13.94
CA VAL A 322 -15.17 -5.73 13.05
C VAL A 322 -14.16 -4.95 13.89
N THR A 323 -12.99 -5.50 14.06
CA THR A 323 -11.89 -4.84 14.78
C THR A 323 -11.09 -3.97 13.84
N ASN A 324 -10.68 -2.78 14.32
CA ASN A 324 -9.72 -1.94 13.61
C ASN A 324 -8.26 -2.41 13.76
N GLY A 325 -8.02 -3.60 14.30
CA GLY A 325 -6.67 -4.16 14.42
C GLY A 325 -5.93 -4.20 13.09
N LEU A 326 -6.66 -4.46 12.00
CA LEU A 326 -6.14 -4.37 10.64
C LEU A 326 -5.71 -2.92 10.30
N LEU A 327 -6.56 -1.92 10.58
CA LEU A 327 -6.24 -0.50 10.36
C LEU A 327 -5.08 -0.02 11.24
N GLU A 328 -5.00 -0.48 12.50
CA GLU A 328 -3.86 -0.15 13.39
C GLU A 328 -2.55 -0.73 12.84
N GLY A 329 -2.57 -1.97 12.36
CA GLY A 329 -1.44 -2.60 11.68
C GLY A 329 -1.02 -1.83 10.42
N MET A 330 -2.00 -1.43 9.60
CA MET A 330 -1.77 -0.62 8.41
C MET A 330 -1.19 0.75 8.77
N ASN A 331 -1.75 1.45 9.76
CA ASN A 331 -1.23 2.73 10.22
C ASN A 331 0.19 2.62 10.75
N SER A 332 0.52 1.56 11.46
CA SER A 332 1.88 1.29 11.92
C SER A 332 2.86 1.15 10.75
N LYS A 333 2.49 0.40 9.70
CA LYS A 333 3.26 0.26 8.46
C LYS A 333 3.37 1.59 7.71
N ILE A 334 2.29 2.38 7.62
CA ILE A 334 2.29 3.71 6.99
C ILE A 334 3.24 4.67 7.72
N GLN A 335 3.22 4.67 9.06
CA GLN A 335 4.16 5.47 9.85
C GLN A 335 5.61 4.99 9.68
N PHE A 336 5.83 3.69 9.49
CA PHE A 336 7.14 3.15 9.13
C PHE A 336 7.59 3.66 7.75
N ILE A 337 6.76 3.58 6.71
CA ILE A 337 7.02 4.12 5.36
C ILE A 337 7.45 5.59 5.44
N LYS A 338 6.67 6.39 6.19
CA LYS A 338 6.96 7.83 6.38
C LYS A 338 8.32 8.06 7.04
N ARG A 339 8.66 7.29 8.08
CA ARG A 339 9.93 7.40 8.81
C ARG A 339 11.11 6.94 7.97
N ALA A 340 10.97 5.82 7.25
CA ALA A 340 12.01 5.27 6.38
C ALA A 340 12.42 6.26 5.27
N ALA A 341 11.46 7.03 4.75
CA ALA A 341 11.70 8.08 3.76
C ALA A 341 12.12 9.42 4.37
N ARG A 342 12.21 9.55 5.71
CA ARG A 342 12.43 10.84 6.43
C ARG A 342 11.36 11.88 6.11
N GLY A 343 10.14 11.46 5.75
CA GLY A 343 9.02 12.27 5.32
C GLY A 343 8.90 12.41 3.80
N TYR A 344 7.77 12.96 3.36
CA TYR A 344 7.46 13.21 1.96
C TYR A 344 7.19 14.70 1.74
N ARG A 345 7.83 15.28 0.71
CA ARG A 345 7.60 16.68 0.33
C ARG A 345 6.18 16.87 -0.24
N TYR A 346 5.75 15.93 -1.08
CA TYR A 346 4.44 15.92 -1.75
C TYR A 346 3.58 14.78 -1.25
N THR A 347 2.34 15.06 -0.89
CA THR A 347 1.37 14.09 -0.37
C THR A 347 1.07 12.99 -1.39
N GLU A 348 1.01 13.35 -2.68
CA GLU A 348 0.79 12.39 -3.77
C GLU A 348 1.87 11.29 -3.84
N ASN A 349 3.14 11.66 -3.64
CA ASN A 349 4.23 10.67 -3.57
C ASN A 349 4.09 9.74 -2.35
N PHE A 350 3.54 10.25 -1.25
CA PHE A 350 3.27 9.45 -0.06
C PHE A 350 2.13 8.48 -0.29
N LYS A 351 1.00 8.94 -0.84
CA LYS A 351 -0.14 8.10 -1.20
C LYS A 351 0.28 6.98 -2.17
N ARG A 352 1.03 7.33 -3.23
CA ARG A 352 1.54 6.37 -4.21
C ARG A 352 2.44 5.30 -3.55
N MET A 353 3.33 5.70 -2.62
CA MET A 353 4.16 4.74 -1.89
C MET A 353 3.34 3.85 -0.94
N ILE A 354 2.31 4.38 -0.29
CA ILE A 354 1.39 3.58 0.52
C ILE A 354 0.72 2.52 -0.36
N LEU A 355 0.11 2.92 -1.46
CA LEU A 355 -0.58 1.99 -2.38
C LEU A 355 0.38 0.92 -2.91
N PHE A 356 1.57 1.31 -3.34
CA PHE A 356 2.61 0.38 -3.78
C PHE A 356 3.02 -0.61 -2.67
N ALA A 357 3.24 -0.14 -1.46
CA ALA A 357 3.67 -0.96 -0.33
C ALA A 357 2.59 -1.96 0.14
N PHE A 358 1.33 -1.67 -0.12
CA PHE A 358 0.19 -2.54 0.19
C PHE A 358 -0.28 -3.38 -1.01
N GLY A 359 0.40 -3.31 -2.15
CA GLY A 359 0.06 -4.10 -3.33
C GLY A 359 -1.20 -3.63 -4.07
N ALA A 360 -1.57 -2.37 -3.91
CA ALA A 360 -2.71 -1.75 -4.59
C ALA A 360 -2.30 -1.00 -5.89
N LEU A 361 -1.03 -1.10 -6.26
CA LEU A 361 -0.43 -0.67 -7.53
C LEU A 361 0.41 -1.78 -8.11
#